data_6517100b93ec3d1b49883f02d6dc2ef1
#
_entry.id   6517100b93ec3d1b49883f02d6dc2ef1
#
_cell.length_a   1.000
_cell.length_b   1.000
_cell.length_c   1.000
_cell.angle_alpha   90.00
_cell.angle_beta   90.00
_cell.angle_gamma   90.00
#
_symmetry.space_group_name_H-M   'P 1'
#
loop_
_entity.id
_entity.type
_entity.pdbx_description
1 polymer ?
#
loop_
_entity_poly.entity_id
_entity_poly.type
_entity_poly.pdbx_seq_one_letter_code
_entity_poly.pdbx_strand_id
1 'polypeptide(L)'
;MHETSQLALGAAAVGLAGTWAWRQRLALRPVHRASAIALALFLAAHLLGHLAGLAGAAAHQSVLQALRLIYRQPLVEGVLLGCLLFQMGSGLTLLWRGRGRRRGGVAWMQAISGGYLALFLLIHVTAVLVGRFQGVDTNLQFAAAGMHTPPWQWFFGPYYFFA
;
A
#
# COMPACT_ATOMS: atom_id res chain seq x y z
N MET A 1 16.62 11.49 51.66
CA MET A 1 16.73 12.43 50.51
C MET A 1 17.05 11.75 49.17
N HIS A 2 17.56 10.52 49.14
CA HIS A 2 17.88 9.80 47.90
C HIS A 2 16.66 9.18 47.16
N GLU A 3 15.65 8.72 47.86
CA GLU A 3 14.48 8.08 47.27
C GLU A 3 13.57 9.04 46.47
N THR A 4 13.38 10.25 46.98
CA THR A 4 12.54 11.25 46.30
C THR A 4 13.13 11.70 44.96
N SER A 5 14.47 11.71 44.81
CA SER A 5 15.15 12.05 43.58
C SER A 5 15.00 10.95 42.51
N GLN A 6 15.01 9.68 42.89
CA GLN A 6 14.83 8.55 41.98
C GLN A 6 13.40 8.48 41.42
N LEU A 7 12.41 8.76 42.27
CA LEU A 7 11.00 8.81 41.84
C LEU A 7 10.73 9.97 40.90
N ALA A 8 11.34 11.14 41.11
CA ALA A 8 11.19 12.28 40.21
C ALA A 8 11.83 12.06 38.82
N LEU A 9 13.01 11.42 38.76
CA LEU A 9 13.67 11.05 37.53
C LEU A 9 12.88 10.00 36.76
N GLY A 10 12.32 9.01 37.43
CA GLY A 10 11.45 8.01 36.80
C GLY A 10 10.18 8.61 36.21
N ALA A 11 9.51 9.52 36.93
CA ALA A 11 8.31 10.20 36.45
C ALA A 11 8.59 11.10 35.24
N ALA A 12 9.74 11.82 35.24
CA ALA A 12 10.16 12.64 34.12
C ALA A 12 10.48 11.80 32.86
N ALA A 13 11.14 10.65 33.02
CA ALA A 13 11.45 9.74 31.92
C ALA A 13 10.19 9.13 31.29
N VAL A 14 9.20 8.74 32.11
CA VAL A 14 7.90 8.24 31.62
C VAL A 14 7.13 9.34 30.91
N GLY A 15 7.14 10.57 31.43
CA GLY A 15 6.51 11.74 30.80
C GLY A 15 7.14 12.06 29.43
N LEU A 16 8.46 12.07 29.33
CA LEU A 16 9.18 12.30 28.07
C LEU A 16 8.94 11.20 27.04
N ALA A 17 8.97 9.93 27.46
CA ALA A 17 8.66 8.81 26.58
C ALA A 17 7.21 8.85 26.09
N GLY A 18 6.26 9.24 26.93
CA GLY A 18 4.86 9.42 26.58
C GLY A 18 4.64 10.54 25.57
N THR A 19 5.27 11.70 25.76
CA THR A 19 5.18 12.85 24.83
C THR A 19 5.85 12.56 23.49
N TRP A 20 6.98 11.85 23.48
CA TRP A 20 7.68 11.43 22.26
C TRP A 20 6.84 10.44 21.45
N ALA A 21 6.29 9.42 22.10
CA ALA A 21 5.40 8.45 21.46
C ALA A 21 4.12 9.10 20.92
N TRP A 22 3.60 10.12 21.60
CA TRP A 22 2.41 10.86 21.16
C TRP A 22 2.71 11.75 19.93
N ARG A 23 3.85 12.46 19.95
CA ARG A 23 4.33 13.25 18.78
C ARG A 23 4.57 12.39 17.55
N GLN A 24 5.15 11.21 17.69
CA GLN A 24 5.29 10.26 16.58
C GLN A 24 3.94 9.78 16.02
N ARG A 25 2.94 9.61 16.87
CA ARG A 25 1.58 9.24 16.42
C ARG A 25 0.92 10.37 15.62
N LEU A 26 1.18 11.62 15.95
CA LEU A 26 0.66 12.76 15.22
C LEU A 26 1.34 12.94 13.87
N ALA A 27 2.63 12.63 13.76
CA ALA A 27 3.36 12.72 12.50
C ALA A 27 3.05 11.58 11.52
N LEU A 28 2.78 10.37 12.03
CA LEU A 28 2.53 9.19 11.19
C LEU A 28 1.28 9.33 10.31
N ARG A 29 0.18 9.86 10.87
CA ARG A 29 -1.10 9.99 10.15
C ARG A 29 -1.05 10.96 8.95
N PRO A 30 -0.54 12.18 9.07
CA PRO A 30 -0.47 13.10 7.94
C PRO A 30 0.45 12.58 6.83
N VAL A 31 1.59 11.98 7.17
CA VAL A 31 2.49 11.38 6.17
C VAL A 31 1.83 10.16 5.51
N HIS A 32 1.12 9.32 6.28
CA HIS A 32 0.34 8.21 5.74
C HIS A 32 -0.75 8.70 4.77
N ARG A 33 -1.43 9.80 5.08
CA ARG A 33 -2.42 10.41 4.16
C ARG A 33 -1.77 10.96 2.90
N ALA A 34 -0.65 11.66 3.03
CA ALA A 34 0.06 12.23 1.88
C ALA A 34 0.54 11.12 0.92
N SER A 35 1.14 10.05 1.45
CA SER A 35 1.54 8.90 0.63
C SER A 35 0.34 8.18 0.01
N ALA A 36 -0.81 8.10 0.73
CA ALA A 36 -2.05 7.54 0.20
C ALA A 36 -2.58 8.35 -0.99
N ILE A 37 -2.52 9.69 -0.93
CA ILE A 37 -2.95 10.55 -2.04
C ILE A 37 -2.05 10.34 -3.26
N ALA A 38 -0.72 10.29 -3.08
CA ALA A 38 0.21 10.04 -4.17
C ALA A 38 -0.06 8.68 -4.85
N LEU A 39 -0.27 7.63 -4.05
CA LEU A 39 -0.61 6.30 -4.57
C LEU A 39 -2.01 6.27 -5.21
N ALA A 40 -2.98 7.00 -4.68
CA ALA A 40 -4.33 7.08 -5.26
C ALA A 40 -4.32 7.75 -6.64
N LEU A 41 -3.50 8.79 -6.84
CA LEU A 41 -3.32 9.42 -8.15
C LEU A 41 -2.67 8.45 -9.15
N PHE A 42 -1.63 7.73 -8.72
CA PHE A 42 -1.03 6.68 -9.55
C PHE A 42 -2.05 5.58 -9.87
N LEU A 43 -2.81 5.11 -8.87
CA LEU A 43 -3.83 4.07 -9.05
C LEU A 43 -4.92 4.51 -10.03
N ALA A 44 -5.39 5.76 -9.94
CA ALA A 44 -6.37 6.30 -10.89
C ALA A 44 -5.86 6.24 -12.33
N ALA A 45 -4.62 6.70 -12.58
CA ALA A 45 -4.00 6.62 -13.89
C ALA A 45 -3.81 5.15 -14.35
N HIS A 46 -3.42 4.27 -13.43
CA HIS A 46 -3.26 2.84 -13.70
C HIS A 46 -4.60 2.17 -14.10
N LEU A 47 -5.67 2.46 -13.37
CA LEU A 47 -7.00 1.95 -13.68
C LEU A 47 -7.56 2.51 -15.00
N LEU A 48 -7.31 3.79 -15.32
CA LEU A 48 -7.64 4.35 -16.63
C LEU A 48 -6.95 3.57 -17.76
N GLY A 49 -5.70 3.14 -17.54
CA GLY A 49 -5.01 2.25 -18.48
C GLY A 49 -5.75 0.92 -18.68
N HIS A 50 -6.26 0.32 -17.62
CA HIS A 50 -7.06 -0.91 -17.72
C HIS A 50 -8.41 -0.68 -18.41
N LEU A 51 -9.08 0.44 -18.15
CA LEU A 51 -10.32 0.82 -18.84
C LEU A 51 -10.14 0.98 -20.34
N ALA A 52 -8.97 1.45 -20.81
CA ALA A 52 -8.66 1.49 -22.22
C ALA A 52 -8.69 0.10 -22.88
N GLY A 53 -8.53 -0.97 -22.10
CA GLY A 53 -8.67 -2.36 -22.57
C GLY A 53 -10.08 -2.71 -23.06
N LEU A 54 -11.11 -1.97 -22.63
CA LEU A 54 -12.47 -2.11 -23.14
C LEU A 54 -12.58 -1.71 -24.62
N ALA A 55 -11.71 -0.81 -25.08
CA ALA A 55 -11.59 -0.44 -26.49
C ALA A 55 -10.67 -1.39 -27.28
N GLY A 56 -10.14 -2.43 -26.66
CA GLY A 56 -9.30 -3.44 -27.26
C GLY A 56 -7.85 -3.46 -26.77
N ALA A 57 -7.16 -4.55 -27.05
CA ALA A 57 -5.79 -4.77 -26.58
C ALA A 57 -4.79 -3.70 -27.10
N ALA A 58 -4.98 -3.20 -28.32
CA ALA A 58 -4.14 -2.16 -28.89
C ALA A 58 -4.27 -0.83 -28.15
N ALA A 59 -5.50 -0.44 -27.79
CA ALA A 59 -5.76 0.76 -26.99
C ALA A 59 -5.16 0.65 -25.60
N HIS A 60 -5.34 -0.50 -24.93
CA HIS A 60 -4.68 -0.78 -23.66
C HIS A 60 -3.17 -0.64 -23.77
N GLN A 61 -2.55 -1.26 -24.76
CA GLN A 61 -1.11 -1.23 -24.95
C GLN A 61 -0.58 0.19 -25.18
N SER A 62 -1.29 1.01 -25.97
CA SER A 62 -0.90 2.40 -26.23
C SER A 62 -0.91 3.24 -24.94
N VAL A 63 -1.98 3.15 -24.15
CA VAL A 63 -2.07 3.86 -22.86
C VAL A 63 -1.03 3.34 -21.88
N LEU A 64 -0.83 2.03 -21.79
CA LEU A 64 0.17 1.42 -20.94
C LEU A 64 1.58 1.91 -21.29
N GLN A 65 1.94 2.00 -22.57
CA GLN A 65 3.23 2.53 -23.02
C GLN A 65 3.40 3.99 -22.62
N ALA A 66 2.39 4.83 -22.82
CA ALA A 66 2.44 6.24 -22.44
C ALA A 66 2.64 6.41 -20.91
N LEU A 67 1.91 5.65 -20.10
CA LEU A 67 2.05 5.67 -18.64
C LEU A 67 3.44 5.16 -18.20
N ARG A 68 3.99 4.15 -18.86
CA ARG A 68 5.32 3.60 -18.58
C ARG A 68 6.43 4.64 -18.75
N LEU A 69 6.30 5.57 -19.68
CA LEU A 69 7.26 6.66 -19.87
C LEU A 69 7.38 7.54 -18.62
N ILE A 70 6.33 7.61 -17.81
CA ILE A 70 6.30 8.42 -16.58
C ILE A 70 6.72 7.57 -15.40
N TYR A 71 5.97 6.50 -15.08
CA TYR A 71 6.16 5.80 -13.81
C TYR A 71 7.35 4.84 -13.78
N ARG A 72 7.94 4.49 -14.94
CA ARG A 72 9.20 3.73 -15.02
C ARG A 72 10.46 4.60 -14.99
N GLN A 73 10.32 5.92 -14.87
CA GLN A 73 11.47 6.77 -14.59
C GLN A 73 12.04 6.41 -13.22
N PRO A 74 13.36 6.19 -13.08
CA PRO A 74 13.94 5.65 -11.84
C PRO A 74 13.56 6.44 -10.58
N LEU A 75 13.49 7.77 -10.69
CA LEU A 75 13.09 8.63 -9.57
C LEU A 75 11.61 8.42 -9.22
N VAL A 76 10.72 8.42 -10.22
CA VAL A 76 9.27 8.27 -10.02
C VAL A 76 8.97 6.88 -9.47
N GLU A 77 9.54 5.84 -10.07
CA GLU A 77 9.39 4.46 -9.61
C GLU A 77 9.88 4.31 -8.17
N GLY A 78 11.06 4.85 -7.85
CA GLY A 78 11.61 4.82 -6.49
C GLY A 78 10.70 5.52 -5.47
N VAL A 79 10.14 6.69 -5.82
CA VAL A 79 9.18 7.40 -4.97
C VAL A 79 7.90 6.60 -4.78
N LEU A 80 7.33 6.04 -5.85
CA LEU A 80 6.11 5.23 -5.76
C LEU A 80 6.31 3.97 -4.91
N LEU A 81 7.41 3.25 -5.11
CA LEU A 81 7.76 2.08 -4.30
C LEU A 81 8.01 2.46 -2.84
N GLY A 82 8.69 3.58 -2.58
CA GLY A 82 8.90 4.11 -1.23
C GLY A 82 7.58 4.47 -0.55
N CYS A 83 6.67 5.17 -1.26
CA CYS A 83 5.31 5.46 -0.78
C CYS A 83 4.54 4.17 -0.48
N LEU A 84 4.65 3.16 -1.34
CA LEU A 84 3.97 1.88 -1.15
C LEU A 84 4.45 1.16 0.11
N LEU A 85 5.76 1.00 0.27
CA LEU A 85 6.35 0.36 1.44
C LEU A 85 6.00 1.11 2.73
N PHE A 86 6.07 2.44 2.70
CA PHE A 86 5.67 3.27 3.82
C PHE A 86 4.16 3.12 4.12
N GLN A 87 3.31 3.13 3.09
CA GLN A 87 1.86 2.97 3.23
C GLN A 87 1.49 1.62 3.85
N MET A 88 2.13 0.55 3.41
CA MET A 88 1.93 -0.79 3.95
C MET A 88 2.39 -0.87 5.41
N GLY A 89 3.62 -0.45 5.71
CA GLY A 89 4.19 -0.51 7.06
C GLY A 89 3.42 0.38 8.05
N SER A 90 3.12 1.61 7.67
CA SER A 90 2.35 2.54 8.50
C SER A 90 0.89 2.10 8.66
N GLY A 91 0.28 1.59 7.58
CA GLY A 91 -1.07 1.04 7.61
C GLY A 91 -1.21 -0.15 8.55
N LEU A 92 -0.32 -1.15 8.44
CA LEU A 92 -0.29 -2.30 9.34
C LEU A 92 -0.02 -1.88 10.80
N THR A 93 0.85 -0.88 11.01
CA THR A 93 1.09 -0.31 12.34
C THR A 93 -0.18 0.33 12.92
N LEU A 94 -0.89 1.12 12.11
CA LEU A 94 -2.16 1.74 12.51
C LEU A 94 -3.25 0.69 12.77
N LEU A 95 -3.31 -0.34 11.93
CA LEU A 95 -4.20 -1.49 12.12
C LEU A 95 -3.93 -2.18 13.46
N TRP A 96 -2.69 -2.50 13.74
CA TRP A 96 -2.29 -3.17 14.97
C TRP A 96 -2.56 -2.32 16.21
N ARG A 97 -2.15 -1.05 16.20
CA ARG A 97 -2.38 -0.11 17.31
C ARG A 97 -3.85 0.21 17.54
N GLY A 98 -4.67 0.13 16.50
CA GLY A 98 -6.10 0.41 16.56
C GLY A 98 -6.97 -0.78 17.01
N ARG A 99 -6.42 -1.99 17.09
CA ARG A 99 -7.22 -3.23 17.28
C ARG A 99 -8.16 -3.21 18.48
N GLY A 100 -7.72 -2.68 19.62
CA GLY A 100 -8.52 -2.59 20.86
C GLY A 100 -9.56 -1.48 20.88
N ARG A 101 -9.57 -0.57 19.91
CA ARG A 101 -10.49 0.58 19.82
C ARG A 101 -11.51 0.45 18.70
N ARG A 102 -11.44 -0.61 17.89
CA ARG A 102 -12.39 -0.80 16.80
C ARG A 102 -13.75 -1.18 17.36
N ARG A 103 -14.75 -0.35 17.04
CA ARG A 103 -16.15 -0.58 17.37
C ARG A 103 -16.99 -0.37 16.13
N GLY A 104 -17.95 -1.26 15.90
CA GLY A 104 -18.88 -1.20 14.78
C GLY A 104 -18.35 -1.79 13.46
N GLY A 105 -19.27 -2.11 12.57
CA GLY A 105 -19.00 -2.81 11.30
C GLY A 105 -18.06 -2.04 10.36
N VAL A 106 -18.24 -0.71 10.25
CA VAL A 106 -17.43 0.13 9.37
C VAL A 106 -15.95 0.09 9.75
N ALA A 107 -15.62 0.13 11.05
CA ALA A 107 -14.24 0.06 11.52
C ALA A 107 -13.58 -1.29 11.23
N TRP A 108 -14.36 -2.37 11.27
CA TRP A 108 -13.90 -3.70 10.90
C TRP A 108 -13.75 -3.84 9.38
N MET A 109 -14.70 -3.35 8.59
CA MET A 109 -14.60 -3.34 7.13
C MET A 109 -13.34 -2.60 6.66
N GLN A 110 -13.06 -1.41 7.20
CA GLN A 110 -11.84 -0.65 6.90
C GLN A 110 -10.56 -1.43 7.26
N ALA A 111 -10.59 -2.15 8.37
CA ALA A 111 -9.44 -2.94 8.80
C ALA A 111 -9.19 -4.15 7.88
N ILE A 112 -10.25 -4.86 7.53
CA ILE A 112 -10.17 -6.05 6.66
C ILE A 112 -9.79 -5.64 5.24
N SER A 113 -10.45 -4.63 4.67
CA SER A 113 -10.14 -4.14 3.32
C SER A 113 -8.72 -3.59 3.22
N GLY A 114 -8.26 -2.83 4.23
CA GLY A 114 -6.88 -2.35 4.28
C GLY A 114 -5.84 -3.47 4.40
N GLY A 115 -6.11 -4.50 5.18
CA GLY A 115 -5.26 -5.69 5.28
C GLY A 115 -5.21 -6.49 3.99
N TYR A 116 -6.38 -6.70 3.37
CA TYR A 116 -6.49 -7.36 2.06
C TYR A 116 -5.74 -6.59 0.97
N LEU A 117 -5.94 -5.27 0.90
CA LEU A 117 -5.25 -4.42 -0.07
C LEU A 117 -3.73 -4.47 0.11
N ALA A 118 -3.23 -4.45 1.34
CA ALA A 118 -1.79 -4.56 1.61
C ALA A 118 -1.23 -5.90 1.09
N LEU A 119 -1.94 -7.00 1.32
CA LEU A 119 -1.54 -8.32 0.84
C LEU A 119 -1.60 -8.41 -0.69
N PHE A 120 -2.67 -7.89 -1.30
CA PHE A 120 -2.79 -7.81 -2.76
C PHE A 120 -1.63 -7.01 -3.38
N LEU A 121 -1.33 -5.83 -2.85
CA LEU A 121 -0.25 -4.97 -3.36
C LEU A 121 1.11 -5.65 -3.23
N LEU A 122 1.37 -6.33 -2.12
CA LEU A 122 2.61 -7.07 -1.93
C LEU A 122 2.80 -8.11 -3.03
N ILE A 123 1.78 -8.93 -3.27
CA ILE A 123 1.81 -9.99 -4.28
C ILE A 123 1.90 -9.40 -5.69
N HIS A 124 1.03 -8.41 -6.00
CA HIS A 124 0.95 -7.79 -7.31
C HIS A 124 2.28 -7.11 -7.70
N VAL A 125 2.81 -6.26 -6.83
CA VAL A 125 4.05 -5.54 -7.11
C VAL A 125 5.24 -6.51 -7.20
N THR A 126 5.31 -7.51 -6.32
CA THR A 126 6.34 -8.55 -6.41
C THR A 126 6.28 -9.31 -7.72
N ALA A 127 5.10 -9.74 -8.15
CA ALA A 127 4.92 -10.44 -9.43
C ALA A 127 5.36 -9.59 -10.62
N VAL A 128 4.98 -8.29 -10.63
CA VAL A 128 5.38 -7.35 -11.70
C VAL A 128 6.88 -7.12 -11.71
N LEU A 129 7.51 -6.89 -10.55
CA LEU A 129 8.96 -6.67 -10.46
C LEU A 129 9.75 -7.91 -10.85
N VAL A 130 9.36 -9.08 -10.37
CA VAL A 130 9.99 -10.36 -10.75
C VAL A 130 9.82 -10.63 -12.24
N GLY A 131 8.62 -10.47 -12.79
CA GLY A 131 8.39 -10.64 -14.23
C GLY A 131 9.28 -9.71 -15.05
N ARG A 132 9.38 -8.44 -14.68
CA ARG A 132 10.28 -7.47 -15.32
C ARG A 132 11.75 -7.88 -15.23
N PHE A 133 12.18 -8.35 -14.07
CA PHE A 133 13.55 -8.81 -13.86
C PHE A 133 13.89 -10.03 -14.74
N GLN A 134 12.90 -10.87 -15.03
CA GLN A 134 13.00 -12.01 -15.92
C GLN A 134 12.84 -11.64 -17.43
N GLY A 135 12.69 -10.34 -17.76
CA GLY A 135 12.52 -9.87 -19.12
C GLY A 135 11.11 -10.07 -19.68
N VAL A 136 10.14 -10.44 -18.84
CA VAL A 136 8.74 -10.61 -19.25
C VAL A 136 8.06 -9.25 -19.42
N ASP A 137 7.35 -9.04 -20.53
CA ASP A 137 6.51 -7.85 -20.69
C ASP A 137 5.25 -7.97 -19.82
N THR A 138 5.14 -7.11 -18.81
CA THR A 138 4.04 -7.08 -17.86
C THR A 138 2.80 -6.37 -18.44
N ASN A 139 2.35 -6.82 -19.59
CA ASN A 139 1.20 -6.31 -20.33
C ASN A 139 -0.12 -7.00 -19.92
N LEU A 140 -1.18 -6.79 -20.73
CA LEU A 140 -2.49 -7.40 -20.48
C LEU A 140 -2.44 -8.93 -20.46
N GLN A 141 -1.65 -9.55 -21.35
CA GLN A 141 -1.50 -11.02 -21.41
C GLN A 141 -0.82 -11.57 -20.14
N PHE A 142 0.17 -10.85 -19.61
CA PHE A 142 0.80 -11.20 -18.33
C PHE A 142 -0.22 -11.18 -17.18
N ALA A 143 -1.05 -10.13 -17.12
CA ALA A 143 -2.10 -10.03 -16.11
C ALA A 143 -3.13 -11.15 -16.28
N ALA A 144 -3.59 -11.42 -17.51
CA ALA A 144 -4.54 -12.48 -17.80
C ALA A 144 -3.98 -13.87 -17.46
N ALA A 145 -2.72 -14.16 -17.80
CA ALA A 145 -2.07 -15.42 -17.48
C ALA A 145 -1.99 -15.63 -15.94
N GLY A 146 -1.69 -14.58 -15.18
CA GLY A 146 -1.67 -14.62 -13.72
C GLY A 146 -3.03 -14.99 -13.12
N MET A 147 -4.14 -14.62 -13.77
CA MET A 147 -5.49 -14.95 -13.30
C MET A 147 -5.85 -16.43 -13.50
N HIS A 148 -5.27 -17.08 -14.49
CA HIS A 148 -5.59 -18.48 -14.84
C HIS A 148 -4.59 -19.48 -14.28
N THR A 149 -3.51 -19.03 -13.63
CA THR A 149 -2.45 -19.89 -13.14
C THR A 149 -2.58 -20.12 -11.61
N PRO A 150 -2.68 -21.40 -11.13
CA PRO A 150 -2.62 -21.69 -9.70
C PRO A 150 -1.27 -21.24 -9.09
N PRO A 151 -1.24 -20.74 -7.86
CA PRO A 151 -2.37 -20.51 -6.94
C PRO A 151 -3.05 -19.15 -7.13
N TRP A 152 -2.61 -18.34 -8.08
CA TRP A 152 -2.99 -16.93 -8.25
C TRP A 152 -4.47 -16.76 -8.60
N GLN A 153 -5.05 -17.71 -9.34
CA GLN A 153 -6.49 -17.71 -9.65
C GLN A 153 -7.38 -17.67 -8.39
N TRP A 154 -6.96 -18.31 -7.29
CA TRP A 154 -7.68 -18.30 -6.03
C TRP A 154 -7.59 -16.96 -5.29
N PHE A 155 -6.51 -16.23 -5.56
CA PHE A 155 -6.26 -14.93 -4.96
C PHE A 155 -6.94 -13.79 -5.72
N PHE A 156 -6.92 -13.86 -7.05
CA PHE A 156 -7.45 -12.82 -7.92
C PHE A 156 -8.91 -13.06 -8.31
N GLY A 157 -9.39 -14.30 -8.27
CA GLY A 157 -10.78 -14.65 -8.58
C GLY A 157 -11.81 -13.83 -7.80
N PRO A 158 -11.71 -13.75 -6.46
CA PRO A 158 -12.61 -12.90 -5.66
C PRO A 158 -12.51 -11.42 -5.99
N TYR A 159 -11.31 -10.91 -6.32
CA TYR A 159 -11.12 -9.50 -6.68
C TYR A 159 -11.90 -9.14 -7.94
N TYR A 160 -11.90 -10.00 -8.96
CA TYR A 160 -12.64 -9.76 -10.20
C TYR A 160 -14.15 -9.98 -10.08
N PHE A 161 -14.59 -10.72 -9.06
CA PHE A 161 -16.01 -10.88 -8.76
C PHE A 161 -16.61 -9.68 -8.02
N PHE A 162 -15.77 -8.90 -7.30
CA PHE A 162 -16.20 -7.78 -6.47
C PHE A 162 -15.73 -6.42 -6.99
N ALA A 163 -14.94 -6.36 -8.05
CA ALA A 163 -14.52 -5.15 -8.75
C ALA A 163 -15.32 -4.93 -10.03
#